data_910592f711e6ae13e0ae0f1320fc7442
#
_entry.id   910592f711e6ae13e0ae0f1320fc7442
#
_cell.length_a   1.000
_cell.length_b   1.000
_cell.length_c   1.000
_cell.angle_alpha   90.00
_cell.angle_beta   90.00
_cell.angle_gamma   90.00
#
_symmetry.space_group_name_H-M   'P 1'
#
loop_
_entity.id
_entity.type
_entity.pdbx_description
1 polymer ?
#
loop_
_entity_poly.entity_id
_entity_poly.type
_entity_poly.pdbx_seq_one_letter_code
_entity_poly.pdbx_strand_id
1 'polypeptide(L)'
;SVETGELMASETFTPGPIAISADGIDEISAMSTQINLLRNKIGNFIIANTPFSVEIIQLEKTKKGANILINVGVDEGVEKGNRFAIYKVSSIAGLTRKQEIIKFSIDEVQGGISVGGIKKNMVDELDQLINDPNVELSCEEIECKICFNNFKI
;
A
#
# COMPACT_ATOMS: atom_id res chain seq x y z
N SER A 1 -2.47 -18.85 -1.21
CA SER A 1 -1.06 -19.01 -0.87
C SER A 1 -0.42 -19.99 -1.84
N VAL A 2 0.77 -19.66 -2.33
CA VAL A 2 1.50 -20.52 -3.30
C VAL A 2 1.98 -21.80 -2.62
N GLU A 3 2.34 -21.72 -1.35
CA GLU A 3 2.84 -22.87 -0.56
C GLU A 3 1.76 -23.85 -0.14
N THR A 4 0.56 -23.36 0.14
CA THR A 4 -0.56 -24.19 0.62
C THR A 4 -1.59 -24.51 -0.46
N GLY A 5 -1.53 -23.85 -1.63
CA GLY A 5 -2.53 -23.95 -2.69
C GLY A 5 -3.91 -23.40 -2.28
N GLU A 6 -3.98 -22.65 -1.20
CA GLU A 6 -5.22 -22.09 -0.69
C GLU A 6 -5.70 -20.92 -1.56
N LEU A 7 -6.99 -20.92 -1.92
CA LEU A 7 -7.62 -19.84 -2.65
C LEU A 7 -7.86 -18.68 -1.69
N MET A 8 -7.07 -17.59 -1.83
CA MET A 8 -7.19 -16.42 -0.97
C MET A 8 -8.35 -15.52 -1.35
N ALA A 9 -8.58 -15.32 -2.64
CA ALA A 9 -9.67 -14.51 -3.15
C ALA A 9 -10.01 -14.87 -4.60
N SER A 10 -11.26 -14.66 -5.00
CA SER A 10 -11.69 -14.76 -6.39
C SER A 10 -12.75 -13.71 -6.70
N GLU A 11 -12.67 -13.12 -7.90
CA GLU A 11 -13.64 -12.17 -8.39
C GLU A 11 -13.86 -12.39 -9.89
N THR A 12 -15.11 -12.17 -10.34
CA THR A 12 -15.46 -12.24 -11.76
C THR A 12 -15.57 -10.84 -12.32
N PHE A 13 -14.72 -10.51 -13.29
CA PHE A 13 -14.71 -9.23 -13.96
C PHE A 13 -15.56 -9.32 -15.24
N THR A 14 -16.69 -8.64 -15.26
CA THR A 14 -17.52 -8.51 -16.46
C THR A 14 -17.32 -7.15 -17.10
N PRO A 15 -17.18 -7.08 -18.44
CA PRO A 15 -17.21 -5.81 -19.16
C PRO A 15 -18.55 -5.12 -18.92
N GLY A 16 -18.51 -3.81 -18.74
CA GLY A 16 -19.75 -3.01 -18.72
C GLY A 16 -20.40 -2.95 -20.10
N PRO A 17 -21.70 -2.56 -20.19
CA PRO A 17 -22.37 -2.38 -21.46
C PRO A 17 -21.65 -1.31 -22.29
N ILE A 18 -21.35 -1.62 -23.54
CA ILE A 18 -20.82 -0.66 -24.52
C ILE A 18 -22.01 0.14 -25.02
N ALA A 19 -22.11 1.42 -24.66
CA ALA A 19 -23.08 2.31 -25.24
C ALA A 19 -22.62 2.65 -26.68
N ILE A 20 -23.20 2.01 -27.68
CA ILE A 20 -23.03 2.38 -29.09
C ILE A 20 -23.96 3.57 -29.33
N SER A 21 -23.39 4.77 -29.42
CA SER A 21 -24.18 5.92 -29.89
C SER A 21 -24.37 5.81 -31.40
N ALA A 22 -25.51 6.33 -31.91
CA ALA A 22 -25.89 6.26 -33.32
C ALA A 22 -24.91 6.98 -34.27
N ASP A 23 -23.94 7.72 -33.76
CA ASP A 23 -22.98 8.53 -34.53
C ASP A 23 -21.63 7.85 -34.79
N GLY A 24 -21.57 6.52 -34.71
CA GLY A 24 -20.38 5.76 -35.12
C GLY A 24 -19.18 6.00 -34.20
N ILE A 25 -19.31 5.68 -32.93
CA ILE A 25 -18.13 5.54 -32.07
C ILE A 25 -17.26 4.44 -32.67
N ASP A 26 -16.02 4.79 -32.94
CA ASP A 26 -14.98 3.86 -33.30
C ASP A 26 -14.97 2.68 -32.32
N GLU A 27 -15.35 1.49 -32.81
CA GLU A 27 -15.41 0.25 -31.99
C GLU A 27 -14.08 -0.01 -31.26
N ILE A 28 -12.97 0.41 -31.89
CA ILE A 28 -11.61 0.32 -31.33
C ILE A 28 -11.47 1.19 -30.07
N SER A 29 -12.02 2.41 -30.10
CA SER A 29 -12.00 3.31 -28.93
C SER A 29 -12.83 2.77 -27.77
N ALA A 30 -14.02 2.24 -28.06
CA ALA A 30 -14.89 1.63 -27.05
C ALA A 30 -14.25 0.39 -26.44
N MET A 31 -13.64 -0.46 -27.27
CA MET A 31 -12.92 -1.66 -26.82
C MET A 31 -11.68 -1.31 -26.00
N SER A 32 -10.91 -0.32 -26.42
CA SER A 32 -9.74 0.17 -25.68
C SER A 32 -10.12 0.70 -24.28
N THR A 33 -11.24 1.43 -24.21
CA THR A 33 -11.77 1.93 -22.91
C THR A 33 -12.15 0.77 -22.00
N GLN A 34 -12.83 -0.26 -22.50
CA GLN A 34 -13.22 -1.43 -21.71
C GLN A 34 -12.00 -2.23 -21.23
N ILE A 35 -10.99 -2.39 -22.08
CA ILE A 35 -9.72 -3.05 -21.70
C ILE A 35 -9.03 -2.29 -20.58
N ASN A 36 -8.97 -0.96 -20.63
CA ASN A 36 -8.37 -0.15 -19.59
C ASN A 36 -9.15 -0.23 -18.27
N LEU A 37 -10.47 -0.20 -18.32
CA LEU A 37 -11.32 -0.39 -17.14
C LEU A 37 -11.11 -1.78 -16.50
N LEU A 38 -11.03 -2.82 -17.33
CA LEU A 38 -10.78 -4.17 -16.86
C LEU A 38 -9.39 -4.30 -16.22
N ARG A 39 -8.37 -3.74 -16.84
CA ARG A 39 -7.00 -3.69 -16.31
C ARG A 39 -6.96 -3.03 -14.93
N ASN A 40 -7.64 -1.88 -14.79
CA ASN A 40 -7.71 -1.18 -13.50
C ASN A 40 -8.43 -2.00 -12.43
N LYS A 41 -9.54 -2.68 -12.78
CA LYS A 41 -10.25 -3.56 -11.84
C LYS A 41 -9.38 -4.73 -11.38
N ILE A 42 -8.67 -5.39 -12.31
CA ILE A 42 -7.75 -6.49 -12.00
C ILE A 42 -6.61 -5.99 -11.11
N GLY A 43 -6.01 -4.84 -11.45
CA GLY A 43 -4.94 -4.24 -10.64
C GLY A 43 -5.40 -3.96 -9.22
N ASN A 44 -6.55 -3.32 -9.05
CA ASN A 44 -7.11 -3.05 -7.73
C ASN A 44 -7.44 -4.33 -6.94
N PHE A 45 -7.95 -5.37 -7.60
CA PHE A 45 -8.20 -6.66 -6.97
C PHE A 45 -6.91 -7.32 -6.48
N ILE A 46 -5.85 -7.30 -7.29
CA ILE A 46 -4.55 -7.85 -6.90
C ILE A 46 -4.00 -7.09 -5.68
N ILE A 47 -4.00 -5.76 -5.74
CA ILE A 47 -3.51 -4.91 -4.63
C ILE A 47 -4.31 -5.18 -3.35
N ALA A 48 -5.63 -5.27 -3.43
CA ALA A 48 -6.49 -5.50 -2.28
C ALA A 48 -6.32 -6.90 -1.63
N ASN A 49 -5.93 -7.90 -2.42
CA ASN A 49 -5.85 -9.29 -1.98
C ASN A 49 -4.43 -9.84 -1.88
N THR A 50 -3.42 -9.05 -2.24
CA THR A 50 -2.02 -9.40 -2.05
C THR A 50 -1.45 -8.45 -1.01
N PRO A 51 -1.40 -8.82 0.27
CA PRO A 51 -0.80 -7.98 1.28
C PRO A 51 0.69 -7.80 0.96
N PHE A 52 1.06 -6.58 0.62
CA PHE A 52 2.47 -6.23 0.51
C PHE A 52 3.08 -6.30 1.91
N SER A 53 4.10 -7.12 2.06
CA SER A 53 4.93 -7.07 3.25
C SER A 53 5.83 -5.84 3.13
N VAL A 54 5.43 -4.76 3.77
CA VAL A 54 6.24 -3.54 3.85
C VAL A 54 7.24 -3.72 4.98
N GLU A 55 8.51 -3.77 4.63
CA GLU A 55 9.60 -3.89 5.60
C GLU A 55 10.27 -2.54 5.83
N ILE A 56 10.68 -2.30 7.06
CA ILE A 56 11.50 -1.18 7.43
C ILE A 56 12.96 -1.55 7.13
N ILE A 57 13.56 -0.92 6.12
CA ILE A 57 14.94 -1.17 5.73
C ILE A 57 15.90 -0.52 6.72
N GLN A 58 15.63 0.75 7.08
CA GLN A 58 16.57 1.55 7.85
C GLN A 58 15.87 2.72 8.54
N LEU A 59 16.42 3.13 9.69
CA LEU A 59 16.10 4.36 10.38
C LEU A 59 17.32 5.26 10.41
N GLU A 60 17.28 6.39 9.70
CA GLU A 60 18.37 7.36 9.63
C GLU A 60 18.11 8.56 10.53
N LYS A 61 18.84 8.67 11.64
CA LYS A 61 18.68 9.79 12.58
C LYS A 61 19.15 11.12 11.96
N THR A 62 18.34 12.15 12.10
CA THR A 62 18.61 13.52 11.61
C THR A 62 18.56 14.50 12.76
N LYS A 63 18.98 15.76 12.54
CA LYS A 63 18.91 16.82 13.57
C LYS A 63 17.47 17.12 14.03
N LYS A 64 16.48 16.88 13.18
CA LYS A 64 15.06 17.23 13.43
C LYS A 64 14.17 16.02 13.78
N GLY A 65 14.69 14.80 13.65
CA GLY A 65 13.95 13.56 13.83
C GLY A 65 14.68 12.38 13.23
N ALA A 66 14.02 11.59 12.40
CA ALA A 66 14.66 10.58 11.59
C ALA A 66 13.92 10.40 10.26
N ASN A 67 14.63 9.87 9.27
CA ASN A 67 14.06 9.33 8.04
C ASN A 67 13.89 7.81 8.22
N ILE A 68 12.73 7.31 7.84
CA ILE A 68 12.46 5.90 7.76
C ILE A 68 12.44 5.46 6.30
N LEU A 69 13.19 4.42 5.97
CA LEU A 69 13.24 3.82 4.66
C LEU A 69 12.41 2.53 4.68
N ILE A 70 11.54 2.37 3.70
CA ILE A 70 10.72 1.16 3.51
C ILE A 70 10.94 0.57 2.12
N ASN A 71 10.77 -0.75 1.98
CA ASN A 71 11.04 -1.53 0.76
C ASN A 71 9.91 -1.51 -0.28
N VAL A 72 9.17 -0.43 -0.36
CA VAL A 72 8.13 -0.21 -1.38
C VAL A 72 8.31 1.18 -1.99
N GLY A 73 8.01 1.30 -3.28
CA GLY A 73 8.23 2.55 -4.01
C GLY A 73 7.24 2.77 -5.16
N VAL A 74 7.70 3.43 -6.21
CA VAL A 74 6.88 3.70 -7.41
C VAL A 74 6.40 2.41 -8.06
N ASP A 75 7.22 1.36 -8.04
CA ASP A 75 6.91 0.08 -8.68
C ASP A 75 5.72 -0.63 -8.00
N GLU A 76 5.51 -0.39 -6.70
CA GLU A 76 4.36 -0.86 -5.91
C GLU A 76 3.22 0.16 -5.84
N GLY A 77 3.32 1.26 -6.57
CA GLY A 77 2.29 2.29 -6.63
C GLY A 77 2.32 3.32 -5.49
N VAL A 78 3.43 3.37 -4.74
CA VAL A 78 3.59 4.37 -3.68
C VAL A 78 3.89 5.75 -4.30
N GLU A 79 3.22 6.75 -3.77
CA GLU A 79 3.40 8.15 -4.17
C GLU A 79 3.77 9.03 -2.99
N LYS A 80 4.41 10.16 -3.29
CA LYS A 80 4.67 11.20 -2.30
C LYS A 80 3.38 11.66 -1.63
N GLY A 81 3.37 11.63 -0.30
CA GLY A 81 2.24 11.98 0.54
C GLY A 81 1.32 10.81 0.88
N ASN A 82 1.58 9.58 0.40
CA ASN A 82 0.95 8.39 0.93
C ASN A 82 1.30 8.26 2.41
N ARG A 83 0.41 7.67 3.20
CA ARG A 83 0.57 7.57 4.65
C ARG A 83 0.70 6.12 5.05
N PHE A 84 1.68 5.86 5.89
CA PHE A 84 1.96 4.55 6.46
C PHE A 84 1.86 4.59 7.98
N ALA A 85 1.55 3.45 8.58
CA ALA A 85 1.62 3.23 10.02
C ALA A 85 2.48 2.03 10.34
N ILE A 86 3.23 2.12 11.43
CA ILE A 86 3.97 1.01 12.01
C ILE A 86 3.21 0.51 13.21
N TYR A 87 3.03 -0.81 13.25
CA TYR A 87 2.36 -1.52 14.31
C TYR A 87 3.32 -2.49 14.99
N LYS A 88 3.24 -2.57 16.32
CA LYS A 88 3.79 -3.69 17.07
C LYS A 88 2.79 -4.83 17.02
N VAL A 89 3.24 -5.98 16.55
CA VAL A 89 2.45 -7.20 16.48
C VAL A 89 2.74 -8.05 17.71
N SER A 90 1.71 -8.55 18.34
CA SER A 90 1.81 -9.48 19.47
C SER A 90 0.77 -10.57 19.35
N SER A 91 1.12 -11.78 19.78
CA SER A 91 0.18 -12.89 19.84
C SER A 91 -0.17 -13.18 21.32
N ILE A 92 -1.45 -13.12 21.65
CA ILE A 92 -1.98 -13.43 22.98
C ILE A 92 -3.03 -14.50 22.82
N ALA A 93 -2.80 -15.67 23.38
CA ALA A 93 -3.71 -16.83 23.33
C ALA A 93 -4.12 -17.22 21.88
N GLY A 94 -3.17 -17.12 20.92
CA GLY A 94 -3.41 -17.42 19.52
C GLY A 94 -4.12 -16.31 18.72
N LEU A 95 -4.43 -15.17 19.34
CA LEU A 95 -5.02 -14.01 18.69
C LEU A 95 -3.95 -12.97 18.41
N THR A 96 -3.87 -12.51 17.16
CA THR A 96 -2.94 -11.43 16.76
C THR A 96 -3.51 -10.08 17.19
N ARG A 97 -2.73 -9.32 17.92
CA ARG A 97 -3.01 -7.95 18.32
C ARG A 97 -2.01 -7.01 17.66
N LYS A 98 -2.50 -5.98 16.96
CA LYS A 98 -1.70 -4.89 16.40
C LYS A 98 -1.88 -3.65 17.26
N GLN A 99 -0.77 -3.07 17.73
CA GLN A 99 -0.74 -1.80 18.43
C GLN A 99 -0.01 -0.78 17.57
N GLU A 100 -0.71 0.29 17.20
CA GLU A 100 -0.12 1.39 16.43
C GLU A 100 0.96 2.09 17.26
N ILE A 101 2.14 2.24 16.66
CA ILE A 101 3.28 2.93 17.26
C ILE A 101 3.41 4.33 16.69
N ILE A 102 3.43 4.45 15.35
CA ILE A 102 3.63 5.73 14.67
C ILE A 102 2.96 5.73 13.29
N LYS A 103 2.53 6.93 12.87
CA LYS A 103 2.16 7.25 11.48
C LYS A 103 3.16 8.21 10.89
N PHE A 104 3.47 8.01 9.61
CA PHE A 104 4.32 8.91 8.86
C PHE A 104 3.82 9.06 7.42
N SER A 105 4.25 10.13 6.77
CA SER A 105 3.94 10.37 5.35
C SER A 105 5.21 10.20 4.54
N ILE A 106 5.05 9.73 3.31
CA ILE A 106 6.14 9.60 2.35
C ILE A 106 6.52 10.97 1.82
N ASP A 107 7.78 11.32 1.99
CA ASP A 107 8.37 12.58 1.52
C ASP A 107 9.08 12.41 0.17
N GLU A 108 9.68 11.23 -0.05
CA GLU A 108 10.44 10.90 -1.26
C GLU A 108 10.18 9.44 -1.66
N VAL A 109 10.06 9.20 -2.96
CA VAL A 109 9.82 7.87 -3.54
C VAL A 109 10.83 7.65 -4.66
N GLN A 110 11.44 6.46 -4.66
CA GLN A 110 12.32 5.97 -5.74
C GLN A 110 11.87 4.55 -6.08
N GLY A 111 12.16 4.01 -7.23
CA GLY A 111 11.86 2.64 -7.67
C GLY A 111 11.15 1.75 -6.65
N GLY A 112 11.87 0.86 -5.99
CA GLY A 112 11.35 -0.01 -4.92
C GLY A 112 11.56 0.50 -3.49
N ILE A 113 11.84 1.80 -3.27
CA ILE A 113 12.14 2.36 -1.94
C ILE A 113 11.39 3.67 -1.74
N SER A 114 10.87 3.87 -0.54
CA SER A 114 10.29 5.15 -0.11
C SER A 114 10.89 5.64 1.20
N VAL A 115 10.92 6.96 1.35
CA VAL A 115 11.45 7.63 2.53
C VAL A 115 10.36 8.50 3.15
N GLY A 116 10.15 8.35 4.45
CA GLY A 116 9.23 9.19 5.22
C GLY A 116 9.88 9.79 6.45
N GLY A 117 9.45 11.00 6.83
CA GLY A 117 9.96 11.70 7.99
C GLY A 117 9.22 11.38 9.28
N ILE A 118 9.94 11.17 10.37
CA ILE A 118 9.39 11.02 11.72
C ILE A 118 9.94 12.05 12.70
N LYS A 119 9.10 12.45 13.66
CA LYS A 119 9.45 13.45 14.66
C LYS A 119 10.43 12.90 15.70
N LYS A 120 11.28 13.79 16.23
CA LYS A 120 12.36 13.45 17.15
C LYS A 120 11.89 12.67 18.40
N ASN A 121 10.73 13.01 18.94
CA ASN A 121 10.20 12.38 20.14
C ASN A 121 9.81 10.89 19.97
N MET A 122 9.70 10.40 18.74
CA MET A 122 9.35 9.01 18.44
C MET A 122 10.55 8.16 17.99
N VAL A 123 11.70 8.81 17.76
CA VAL A 123 12.88 8.17 17.16
C VAL A 123 13.46 7.11 18.11
N ASP A 124 13.65 7.46 19.38
CA ASP A 124 14.32 6.57 20.34
C ASP A 124 13.46 5.35 20.66
N GLU A 125 12.14 5.52 20.76
CA GLU A 125 11.19 4.40 20.94
C GLU A 125 11.18 3.47 19.75
N LEU A 126 11.08 4.02 18.52
CA LEU A 126 11.08 3.22 17.30
C LEU A 126 12.41 2.50 17.07
N ASP A 127 13.54 3.17 17.33
CA ASP A 127 14.87 2.58 17.23
C ASP A 127 15.06 1.37 18.16
N GLN A 128 14.56 1.48 19.40
CA GLN A 128 14.55 0.36 20.33
C GLN A 128 13.70 -0.81 19.84
N LEU A 129 12.50 -0.54 19.31
CA LEU A 129 11.61 -1.57 18.82
C LEU A 129 12.15 -2.27 17.56
N ILE A 130 12.79 -1.54 16.65
CA ILE A 130 13.41 -2.12 15.43
C ILE A 130 14.58 -3.04 15.80
N ASN A 131 15.33 -2.70 16.83
CA ASN A 131 16.51 -3.47 17.25
C ASN A 131 16.19 -4.58 18.29
N ASP A 132 14.93 -4.71 18.74
CA ASP A 132 14.54 -5.78 19.66
C ASP A 132 14.12 -7.03 18.88
N PRO A 133 14.89 -8.14 18.94
CA PRO A 133 14.59 -9.36 18.21
C PRO A 133 13.30 -10.08 18.66
N ASN A 134 12.73 -9.69 19.80
CA ASN A 134 11.49 -10.26 20.32
C ASN A 134 10.25 -9.45 19.90
N VAL A 135 10.43 -8.35 19.17
CA VAL A 135 9.36 -7.48 18.72
C VAL A 135 9.15 -7.68 17.23
N GLU A 136 7.96 -8.10 16.85
CA GLU A 136 7.53 -8.13 15.48
C GLU A 136 6.87 -6.79 15.13
N LEU A 137 7.36 -6.15 14.05
CA LEU A 137 6.80 -4.91 13.52
C LEU A 137 6.14 -5.20 12.17
N SER A 138 4.98 -4.57 11.94
CA SER A 138 4.29 -4.53 10.66
C SER A 138 4.18 -3.08 10.21
N CYS A 139 4.51 -2.81 8.95
CA CYS A 139 4.31 -1.51 8.34
C CYS A 139 3.20 -1.64 7.28
N GLU A 140 2.22 -0.75 7.31
CA GLU A 140 1.04 -0.83 6.44
C GLU A 140 0.65 0.55 5.92
N GLU A 141 0.21 0.61 4.66
CA GLU A 141 -0.40 1.83 4.13
C GLU A 141 -1.79 2.05 4.75
N ILE A 142 -2.05 3.25 5.26
CA ILE A 142 -3.30 3.59 5.95
C ILE A 142 -4.21 4.52 5.17
N GLU A 143 -3.69 5.25 4.19
CA GLU A 143 -4.45 6.15 3.31
C GLU A 143 -3.80 6.20 1.93
N CYS A 144 -4.55 5.78 0.91
CA CYS A 144 -4.23 6.06 -0.47
C CYS A 144 -5.00 7.31 -0.91
N LYS A 145 -4.32 8.43 -1.19
CA LYS A 145 -4.97 9.67 -1.64
C LYS A 145 -5.69 9.52 -2.98
N ILE A 146 -5.36 8.52 -3.76
CA ILE A 146 -5.90 8.31 -5.12
C ILE A 146 -7.26 7.65 -5.11
N CYS A 147 -7.61 6.86 -4.08
CA CYS A 147 -8.86 6.11 -4.05
C CYS A 147 -10.12 6.96 -3.83
N PHE A 148 -10.00 8.21 -3.37
CA PHE A 148 -11.15 9.04 -3.01
C PHE A 148 -11.52 10.16 -4.00
N ASN A 149 -10.68 10.47 -5.00
CA ASN A 149 -10.97 11.59 -5.91
C ASN A 149 -11.77 11.22 -7.17
N ASN A 150 -12.13 9.95 -7.39
CA ASN A 150 -12.87 9.52 -8.58
C ASN A 150 -14.36 9.17 -8.33
N PHE A 151 -14.90 9.52 -7.15
CA PHE A 151 -16.35 9.42 -6.89
C PHE A 151 -16.93 10.78 -6.53
N LYS A 152 -16.93 11.71 -7.48
CA LYS A 152 -17.93 12.78 -7.55
C LYS A 152 -18.71 12.58 -8.84
N ILE A 153 -19.87 11.96 -8.68
CA ILE A 153 -20.97 12.00 -9.66
C ILE A 153 -21.59 13.39 -9.58
#